data_162b548a6d95d320ddcfd1f2fcc39477
#
_entry.id   162b548a6d95d320ddcfd1f2fcc39477
#
_cell.length_a   1.000
_cell.length_b   1.000
_cell.length_c   1.000
_cell.angle_alpha   90.00
_cell.angle_beta   90.00
_cell.angle_gamma   90.00
#
_symmetry.space_group_name_H-M   'P 1'
#
loop_
_entity.id
_entity.type
_entity.pdbx_description
1 polymer ?
#
loop_
_entity_poly.entity_id
_entity_poly.type
_entity_poly.pdbx_seq_one_letter_code
_entity_poly.pdbx_strand_id
1 'polypeptide(L)'
;MPKLSVCIEMFWTDLPFDERIRRVAAAGYSAYEFWGWRAKDLDAIRAATAETGLAVAGFAIDPGFALTAPGGEEGMTKAAVEAAGVAHSLNCKSLIVTTGNEIAGESFEITRRRVVRKLKAMSAVAADEGLRICLEPLNPFVDHKHYWLTTMAQAGDIVEEVDSAGLGILYDLYHQQLTEGKLINNLHRHLHQIGHIHTAGVPGRHELLGSENDYAALFRAIDASGYNGYVGLEFRPTIGEEAALAQTLTLLG
;
A
#
# COMPACT_ATOMS: atom_id res chain seq x y z
N MET A 1 11.89 -8.39 13.87
CA MET A 1 11.42 -7.00 13.76
C MET A 1 10.87 -6.78 12.36
N PRO A 2 9.77 -6.06 12.20
CA PRO A 2 9.20 -5.80 10.88
C PRO A 2 10.19 -5.01 9.99
N LYS A 3 10.18 -5.30 8.70
CA LYS A 3 10.96 -4.56 7.71
C LYS A 3 10.20 -3.28 7.35
N LEU A 4 10.79 -2.13 7.61
CA LEU A 4 10.14 -0.85 7.28
C LEU A 4 10.51 -0.39 5.87
N SER A 5 9.54 0.22 5.18
CA SER A 5 9.72 1.00 3.94
C SER A 5 9.22 2.43 4.13
N VAL A 6 9.74 3.36 3.37
CA VAL A 6 9.33 4.78 3.42
C VAL A 6 8.55 5.13 2.15
N CYS A 7 7.31 5.58 2.30
CA CYS A 7 6.53 6.10 1.18
C CYS A 7 7.00 7.51 0.81
N ILE A 8 7.89 7.59 -0.18
CA ILE A 8 8.57 8.85 -0.56
C ILE A 8 7.66 9.88 -1.26
N GLU A 9 6.37 9.59 -1.41
CA GLU A 9 5.35 10.59 -1.76
C GLU A 9 5.01 11.52 -0.59
N MET A 10 5.31 11.10 0.63
CA MET A 10 5.02 11.82 1.86
C MET A 10 6.23 12.54 2.47
N PHE A 11 7.45 12.21 2.02
CA PHE A 11 8.72 12.70 2.55
C PHE A 11 9.48 13.48 1.49
N TRP A 12 10.14 14.57 1.91
CA TRP A 12 10.99 15.44 1.06
C TRP A 12 10.31 15.85 -0.25
N THR A 13 9.04 16.24 -0.18
CA THR A 13 8.18 16.45 -1.37
C THR A 13 8.64 17.58 -2.28
N ASP A 14 9.55 18.41 -1.82
CA ASP A 14 10.23 19.49 -2.55
C ASP A 14 11.49 19.05 -3.32
N LEU A 15 11.98 17.80 -3.08
CA LEU A 15 13.16 17.27 -3.74
C LEU A 15 12.82 16.43 -4.98
N PRO A 16 13.76 16.30 -5.94
CA PRO A 16 13.65 15.33 -7.03
C PRO A 16 13.50 13.90 -6.49
N PHE A 17 12.82 13.05 -7.25
CA PHE A 17 12.41 11.72 -6.78
C PHE A 17 13.59 10.79 -6.46
N ASP A 18 14.64 10.83 -7.28
CA ASP A 18 15.88 10.10 -7.07
C ASP A 18 16.64 10.58 -5.81
N GLU A 19 16.58 11.86 -5.50
CA GLU A 19 17.18 12.40 -4.27
C GLU A 19 16.42 11.92 -3.02
N ARG A 20 15.08 11.80 -3.08
CA ARG A 20 14.30 11.20 -1.99
C ARG A 20 14.74 9.76 -1.68
N ILE A 21 15.04 8.98 -2.72
CA ILE A 21 15.57 7.61 -2.57
C ILE A 21 16.90 7.62 -1.81
N ARG A 22 17.83 8.53 -2.16
CA ARG A 22 19.10 8.68 -1.45
C ARG A 22 18.92 9.09 0.01
N ARG A 23 17.92 9.97 0.29
CA ARG A 23 17.58 10.36 1.67
C ARG A 23 17.07 9.19 2.51
N VAL A 24 16.27 8.31 1.93
CA VAL A 24 15.81 7.07 2.62
C VAL A 24 17.00 6.21 3.03
N ALA A 25 17.98 6.02 2.12
CA ALA A 25 19.21 5.29 2.44
C ALA A 25 20.03 5.96 3.54
N ALA A 26 20.19 7.29 3.46
CA ALA A 26 20.90 8.09 4.46
C ALA A 26 20.23 8.03 5.84
N ALA A 27 18.90 7.90 5.89
CA ALA A 27 18.12 7.72 7.12
C ALA A 27 18.22 6.29 7.71
N GLY A 28 18.96 5.38 7.07
CA GLY A 28 19.21 4.01 7.58
C GLY A 28 18.10 3.00 7.27
N TYR A 29 17.18 3.30 6.36
CA TYR A 29 16.16 2.37 5.90
C TYR A 29 16.66 1.50 4.76
N SER A 30 16.06 0.33 4.56
CA SER A 30 16.45 -0.64 3.54
C SER A 30 15.48 -0.71 2.35
N ALA A 31 14.36 0.01 2.41
CA ALA A 31 13.34 0.00 1.39
C ALA A 31 12.57 1.31 1.30
N TYR A 32 12.04 1.57 0.14
CA TYR A 32 11.11 2.66 -0.13
C TYR A 32 9.94 2.18 -0.98
N GLU A 33 8.89 2.98 -1.06
CA GLU A 33 7.71 2.77 -1.89
C GLU A 33 7.18 4.09 -2.40
N PHE A 34 6.32 4.06 -3.41
CA PHE A 34 5.75 5.25 -4.02
C PHE A 34 4.38 4.97 -4.65
N TRP A 35 3.65 6.04 -5.00
CA TRP A 35 2.37 5.92 -5.67
C TRP A 35 2.52 5.71 -7.18
N GLY A 36 1.73 6.41 -8.00
CA GLY A 36 1.73 6.24 -9.45
C GLY A 36 3.10 6.41 -10.11
N TRP A 37 3.38 5.63 -11.12
CA TRP A 37 4.67 5.56 -11.82
C TRP A 37 4.69 6.27 -13.18
N ARG A 38 3.52 6.49 -13.78
CA ARG A 38 3.42 6.93 -15.19
C ARG A 38 4.04 8.29 -15.48
N ALA A 39 4.03 9.21 -14.52
CA ALA A 39 4.60 10.56 -14.66
C ALA A 39 6.02 10.67 -14.08
N LYS A 40 6.65 9.56 -13.69
CA LYS A 40 7.96 9.56 -13.05
C LYS A 40 9.08 9.17 -14.03
N ASP A 41 10.27 9.72 -13.78
CA ASP A 41 11.50 9.29 -14.47
C ASP A 41 11.96 7.95 -13.90
N LEU A 42 11.54 6.86 -14.55
CA LEU A 42 11.88 5.50 -14.13
C LEU A 42 13.38 5.18 -14.30
N ASP A 43 14.08 5.87 -15.20
CA ASP A 43 15.53 5.67 -15.38
C ASP A 43 16.28 6.26 -14.18
N ALA A 44 15.91 7.46 -13.74
CA ALA A 44 16.45 8.08 -12.53
C ALA A 44 16.15 7.24 -11.28
N ILE A 45 14.93 6.71 -11.16
CA ILE A 45 14.54 5.81 -10.05
C ILE A 45 15.40 4.55 -10.05
N ARG A 46 15.56 3.88 -11.19
CA ARG A 46 16.42 2.67 -11.31
C ARG A 46 17.87 2.96 -10.93
N ALA A 47 18.41 4.08 -11.43
CA ALA A 47 19.78 4.47 -11.13
C ALA A 47 19.98 4.71 -9.61
N ALA A 48 19.11 5.47 -8.97
CA ALA A 48 19.18 5.75 -7.53
C ALA A 48 18.97 4.48 -6.69
N THR A 49 18.06 3.58 -7.12
CA THR A 49 17.83 2.29 -6.46
C THR A 49 19.08 1.42 -6.52
N ALA A 50 19.72 1.32 -7.69
CA ALA A 50 20.97 0.57 -7.85
C ALA A 50 22.13 1.18 -7.06
N GLU A 51 22.24 2.51 -7.03
CA GLU A 51 23.25 3.25 -6.27
C GLU A 51 23.12 3.00 -4.76
N THR A 52 21.91 3.04 -4.25
CA THR A 52 21.65 2.95 -2.80
C THR A 52 21.51 1.51 -2.30
N GLY A 53 21.22 0.57 -3.17
CA GLY A 53 20.90 -0.82 -2.82
C GLY A 53 19.56 -1.01 -2.12
N LEU A 54 18.70 0.01 -2.09
CA LEU A 54 17.39 -0.08 -1.48
C LEU A 54 16.45 -1.02 -2.25
N ALA A 55 15.59 -1.72 -1.55
CA ALA A 55 14.48 -2.45 -2.16
C ALA A 55 13.31 -1.52 -2.47
N VAL A 56 12.57 -1.82 -3.54
CA VAL A 56 11.25 -1.21 -3.82
C VAL A 56 10.19 -2.09 -3.17
N ALA A 57 9.57 -1.62 -2.09
CA ALA A 57 8.57 -2.38 -1.33
C ALA A 57 7.25 -2.53 -2.08
N GLY A 58 6.83 -1.48 -2.80
CA GLY A 58 5.60 -1.47 -3.58
C GLY A 58 5.40 -0.18 -4.35
N PHE A 59 4.47 -0.21 -5.31
CA PHE A 59 3.95 1.01 -5.95
C PHE A 59 2.54 0.76 -6.50
N ALA A 60 1.79 1.85 -6.76
CA ALA A 60 0.43 1.74 -7.29
C ALA A 60 0.42 1.40 -8.78
N ILE A 61 -0.46 0.47 -9.17
CA ILE A 61 -0.65 0.07 -10.59
C ILE A 61 -1.02 1.26 -11.45
N ASP A 62 -1.81 2.20 -10.91
CA ASP A 62 -2.26 3.41 -11.61
C ASP A 62 -2.97 3.09 -12.94
N PRO A 63 -4.14 2.42 -12.90
CA PRO A 63 -4.85 2.01 -14.11
C PRO A 63 -5.49 3.15 -14.89
N GLY A 64 -5.44 4.38 -14.37
CA GLY A 64 -6.02 5.57 -14.98
C GLY A 64 -7.54 5.71 -14.80
N PHE A 65 -8.21 4.72 -14.21
CA PHE A 65 -9.64 4.77 -13.86
C PHE A 65 -9.99 3.82 -12.71
N ALA A 66 -11.11 4.10 -12.04
CA ALA A 66 -11.51 3.37 -10.83
C ALA A 66 -12.00 1.94 -11.14
N LEU A 67 -11.72 1.01 -10.25
CA LEU A 67 -12.28 -0.34 -10.31
C LEU A 67 -13.82 -0.33 -10.20
N THR A 68 -14.37 0.62 -9.45
CA THR A 68 -15.81 0.82 -9.30
C THR A 68 -16.50 1.34 -10.56
N ALA A 69 -15.77 2.01 -11.48
CA ALA A 69 -16.36 2.59 -12.69
C ALA A 69 -16.91 1.50 -13.64
N PRO A 70 -18.04 1.73 -14.32
CA PRO A 70 -18.53 0.84 -15.37
C PRO A 70 -17.56 0.72 -16.53
N GLY A 71 -17.47 -0.46 -17.15
CA GLY A 71 -16.54 -0.72 -18.27
C GLY A 71 -15.07 -0.78 -17.83
N GLY A 72 -14.18 -0.72 -18.80
CA GLY A 72 -12.73 -0.59 -18.57
C GLY A 72 -11.98 -1.90 -18.27
N GLU A 73 -12.59 -3.05 -18.43
CA GLU A 73 -11.96 -4.36 -18.13
C GLU A 73 -10.67 -4.59 -18.93
N GLU A 74 -10.67 -4.30 -20.24
CA GLU A 74 -9.47 -4.42 -21.09
C GLU A 74 -8.35 -3.48 -20.64
N GLY A 75 -8.71 -2.24 -20.25
CA GLY A 75 -7.77 -1.27 -19.72
C GLY A 75 -7.12 -1.71 -18.42
N MET A 76 -7.86 -2.43 -17.57
CA MET A 76 -7.32 -2.98 -16.31
C MET A 76 -6.26 -4.05 -16.57
N THR A 77 -6.53 -4.99 -17.48
CA THR A 77 -5.54 -6.01 -17.87
C THR A 77 -4.29 -5.36 -18.46
N LYS A 78 -4.47 -4.39 -19.36
CA LYS A 78 -3.35 -3.65 -19.95
C LYS A 78 -2.53 -2.93 -18.87
N ALA A 79 -3.19 -2.25 -17.93
CA ALA A 79 -2.51 -1.57 -16.83
C ALA A 79 -1.69 -2.54 -15.95
N ALA A 80 -2.24 -3.74 -15.68
CA ALA A 80 -1.51 -4.76 -14.93
C ALA A 80 -0.26 -5.26 -15.69
N VAL A 81 -0.34 -5.47 -17.00
CA VAL A 81 0.81 -5.86 -17.83
C VAL A 81 1.89 -4.77 -17.85
N GLU A 82 1.48 -3.51 -18.04
CA GLU A 82 2.42 -2.37 -18.03
C GLU A 82 3.10 -2.22 -16.66
N ALA A 83 2.33 -2.31 -15.57
CA ALA A 83 2.87 -2.24 -14.22
C ALA A 83 3.79 -3.42 -13.89
N ALA A 84 3.51 -4.63 -14.41
CA ALA A 84 4.39 -5.79 -14.26
C ALA A 84 5.76 -5.55 -14.90
N GLY A 85 5.81 -4.95 -16.09
CA GLY A 85 7.08 -4.57 -16.73
C GLY A 85 7.89 -3.60 -15.89
N VAL A 86 7.25 -2.60 -15.28
CA VAL A 86 7.90 -1.67 -14.35
C VAL A 86 8.36 -2.39 -13.08
N ALA A 87 7.52 -3.25 -12.50
CA ALA A 87 7.85 -4.02 -11.31
C ALA A 87 9.09 -4.89 -11.50
N HIS A 88 9.19 -5.59 -12.63
CA HIS A 88 10.39 -6.35 -12.97
C HIS A 88 11.63 -5.47 -13.12
N SER A 89 11.50 -4.31 -13.76
CA SER A 89 12.64 -3.38 -13.95
C SER A 89 13.15 -2.80 -12.62
N LEU A 90 12.32 -2.77 -11.58
CA LEU A 90 12.64 -2.30 -10.23
C LEU A 90 12.84 -3.44 -9.22
N ASN A 91 12.78 -4.71 -9.64
CA ASN A 91 12.77 -5.88 -8.75
C ASN A 91 11.73 -5.78 -7.62
N CYS A 92 10.60 -5.15 -7.91
CA CYS A 92 9.45 -5.02 -6.99
C CYS A 92 8.52 -6.22 -7.13
N LYS A 93 7.93 -6.69 -6.02
CA LYS A 93 7.01 -7.84 -6.03
C LYS A 93 5.58 -7.48 -5.64
N SER A 94 5.38 -6.29 -5.09
CA SER A 94 4.08 -5.84 -4.59
C SER A 94 3.58 -4.63 -5.39
N LEU A 95 2.34 -4.72 -5.84
CA LEU A 95 1.63 -3.64 -6.53
C LEU A 95 0.41 -3.25 -5.69
N ILE A 96 0.06 -1.97 -5.67
CA ILE A 96 -1.06 -1.46 -4.87
C ILE A 96 -2.19 -1.06 -5.81
N VAL A 97 -3.43 -1.38 -5.43
CA VAL A 97 -4.62 -0.95 -6.17
C VAL A 97 -5.71 -0.46 -5.22
N THR A 98 -6.28 0.69 -5.55
CA THR A 98 -7.45 1.27 -4.90
C THR A 98 -8.71 1.03 -5.72
N THR A 99 -9.90 1.01 -5.08
CA THR A 99 -11.15 0.72 -5.79
C THR A 99 -11.78 1.95 -6.44
N GLY A 100 -11.65 3.09 -5.80
CA GLY A 100 -12.40 4.30 -6.13
C GLY A 100 -13.68 4.45 -5.31
N ASN A 101 -14.46 5.48 -5.61
CA ASN A 101 -15.63 5.85 -4.86
C ASN A 101 -16.86 5.01 -5.22
N GLU A 102 -17.84 5.00 -4.33
CA GLU A 102 -19.17 4.46 -4.58
C GLU A 102 -19.86 5.22 -5.72
N ILE A 103 -20.73 4.52 -6.45
CA ILE A 103 -21.51 5.11 -7.55
C ILE A 103 -22.93 5.39 -7.05
N ALA A 104 -23.35 6.63 -7.16
CA ALA A 104 -24.66 7.04 -6.72
C ALA A 104 -25.79 6.21 -7.40
N GLY A 105 -26.65 5.63 -6.57
CA GLY A 105 -27.77 4.80 -7.05
C GLY A 105 -27.42 3.33 -7.34
N GLU A 106 -26.15 2.92 -7.22
CA GLU A 106 -25.77 1.51 -7.32
C GLU A 106 -25.69 0.86 -5.92
N SER A 107 -26.13 -0.39 -5.82
CA SER A 107 -25.92 -1.18 -4.60
C SER A 107 -24.47 -1.66 -4.51
N PHE A 108 -24.00 -1.92 -3.29
CA PHE A 108 -22.69 -2.50 -3.03
C PHE A 108 -22.45 -3.75 -3.87
N GLU A 109 -23.43 -4.65 -4.00
CA GLU A 109 -23.32 -5.90 -4.72
C GLU A 109 -23.17 -5.74 -6.25
N ILE A 110 -23.79 -4.72 -6.85
CA ILE A 110 -23.60 -4.42 -8.28
C ILE A 110 -22.16 -4.02 -8.53
N THR A 111 -21.65 -3.09 -7.73
CA THR A 111 -20.28 -2.61 -7.81
C THR A 111 -19.28 -3.71 -7.47
N ARG A 112 -19.56 -4.54 -6.46
CA ARG A 112 -18.71 -5.67 -6.05
C ARG A 112 -18.45 -6.65 -7.20
N ARG A 113 -19.50 -7.08 -7.92
CA ARG A 113 -19.35 -7.98 -9.09
C ARG A 113 -18.44 -7.39 -10.17
N ARG A 114 -18.50 -6.08 -10.38
CA ARG A 114 -17.64 -5.37 -11.32
C ARG A 114 -16.19 -5.34 -10.86
N VAL A 115 -15.96 -4.98 -9.61
CA VAL A 115 -14.63 -4.95 -8.98
C VAL A 115 -13.99 -6.33 -9.00
N VAL A 116 -14.73 -7.37 -8.62
CA VAL A 116 -14.25 -8.77 -8.65
C VAL A 116 -13.84 -9.20 -10.06
N ARG A 117 -14.65 -8.91 -11.09
CA ARG A 117 -14.27 -9.24 -12.49
C ARG A 117 -12.96 -8.58 -12.91
N LYS A 118 -12.78 -7.29 -12.59
CA LYS A 118 -11.56 -6.54 -12.90
C LYS A 118 -10.36 -7.09 -12.14
N LEU A 119 -10.53 -7.35 -10.85
CA LEU A 119 -9.47 -7.93 -10.04
C LEU A 119 -9.08 -9.34 -10.50
N LYS A 120 -10.02 -10.17 -10.94
CA LYS A 120 -9.71 -11.49 -11.54
C LYS A 120 -8.79 -11.36 -12.75
N ALA A 121 -9.10 -10.42 -13.65
CA ALA A 121 -8.28 -10.19 -14.83
C ALA A 121 -6.88 -9.66 -14.48
N MET A 122 -6.80 -8.68 -13.58
CA MET A 122 -5.53 -8.09 -13.16
C MET A 122 -4.67 -9.08 -12.36
N SER A 123 -5.27 -9.81 -11.42
CA SER A 123 -4.54 -10.74 -10.56
C SER A 123 -4.07 -12.00 -11.29
N ALA A 124 -4.73 -12.40 -12.39
CA ALA A 124 -4.21 -13.44 -13.27
C ALA A 124 -2.86 -13.03 -13.87
N VAL A 125 -2.77 -11.80 -14.42
CA VAL A 125 -1.49 -11.24 -14.91
C VAL A 125 -0.44 -11.20 -13.80
N ALA A 126 -0.81 -10.72 -12.62
CA ALA A 126 0.13 -10.62 -11.50
C ALA A 126 0.65 -12.01 -11.07
N ALA A 127 -0.23 -13.03 -11.00
CA ALA A 127 0.16 -14.39 -10.66
C ALA A 127 1.14 -14.99 -11.70
N ASP A 128 0.84 -14.82 -12.99
CA ASP A 128 1.69 -15.30 -14.09
C ASP A 128 3.08 -14.64 -14.06
N GLU A 129 3.16 -13.38 -13.64
CA GLU A 129 4.40 -12.60 -13.53
C GLU A 129 5.10 -12.76 -12.17
N GLY A 130 4.56 -13.58 -11.26
CA GLY A 130 5.12 -13.77 -9.91
C GLY A 130 5.06 -12.52 -9.04
N LEU A 131 4.03 -11.69 -9.24
CA LEU A 131 3.73 -10.47 -8.51
C LEU A 131 2.47 -10.64 -7.65
N ARG A 132 2.25 -9.72 -6.71
CA ARG A 132 1.04 -9.65 -5.91
C ARG A 132 0.45 -8.24 -5.94
N ILE A 133 -0.82 -8.14 -6.33
CA ILE A 133 -1.61 -6.92 -6.22
C ILE A 133 -2.20 -6.87 -4.82
N CYS A 134 -2.04 -5.77 -4.12
CA CYS A 134 -2.57 -5.53 -2.78
C CYS A 134 -3.73 -4.53 -2.89
N LEU A 135 -4.94 -5.03 -2.64
CA LEU A 135 -6.17 -4.24 -2.64
C LEU A 135 -6.29 -3.47 -1.34
N GLU A 136 -6.50 -2.16 -1.41
CA GLU A 136 -6.49 -1.28 -0.25
C GLU A 136 -7.89 -0.80 0.15
N PRO A 137 -8.40 -1.16 1.34
CA PRO A 137 -9.55 -0.53 1.96
C PRO A 137 -9.13 0.79 2.65
N LEU A 138 -9.86 1.89 2.35
CA LEU A 138 -9.55 3.22 2.86
C LEU A 138 -10.68 3.78 3.75
N ASN A 139 -10.34 4.66 4.69
CA ASN A 139 -11.34 5.30 5.54
C ASN A 139 -12.15 6.36 4.78
N PRO A 140 -13.49 6.34 4.89
CA PRO A 140 -14.36 7.32 4.24
C PRO A 140 -14.63 8.55 5.13
N PHE A 141 -14.13 8.59 6.36
CA PHE A 141 -14.53 9.57 7.37
C PHE A 141 -13.65 10.83 7.35
N VAL A 142 -12.37 10.69 7.05
CA VAL A 142 -11.38 11.78 7.09
C VAL A 142 -10.80 12.03 5.71
N ASP A 143 -10.18 11.02 5.09
CA ASP A 143 -9.32 11.21 3.91
C ASP A 143 -10.04 10.93 2.58
N HIS A 144 -10.89 9.90 2.51
CA HIS A 144 -11.44 9.38 1.26
C HIS A 144 -12.98 9.33 1.29
N LYS A 145 -13.61 10.49 1.42
CA LYS A 145 -15.08 10.60 1.44
C LYS A 145 -15.71 9.86 0.27
N HIS A 146 -16.73 9.05 0.56
CA HIS A 146 -17.44 8.20 -0.42
C HIS A 146 -16.61 7.05 -1.00
N TYR A 147 -15.46 6.73 -0.43
CA TYR A 147 -14.70 5.56 -0.89
C TYR A 147 -15.50 4.27 -0.70
N TRP A 148 -15.47 3.39 -1.70
CA TRP A 148 -16.37 2.25 -1.75
C TRP A 148 -15.95 1.08 -0.85
N LEU A 149 -14.66 0.75 -0.80
CA LEU A 149 -14.12 -0.38 -0.03
C LEU A 149 -13.52 0.13 1.27
N THR A 150 -14.15 -0.16 2.41
CA THR A 150 -13.77 0.52 3.66
C THR A 150 -13.27 -0.39 4.77
N THR A 151 -13.56 -1.71 4.75
CA THR A 151 -13.22 -2.61 5.85
C THR A 151 -12.38 -3.79 5.39
N MET A 152 -11.60 -4.36 6.33
CA MET A 152 -10.83 -5.59 6.10
C MET A 152 -11.72 -6.79 5.78
N ALA A 153 -12.91 -6.87 6.39
CA ALA A 153 -13.85 -7.94 6.10
C ALA A 153 -14.34 -7.90 4.65
N GLN A 154 -14.72 -6.72 4.13
CA GLN A 154 -15.09 -6.55 2.73
C GLN A 154 -13.95 -6.90 1.77
N ALA A 155 -12.72 -6.47 2.09
CA ALA A 155 -11.55 -6.79 1.29
C ALA A 155 -11.26 -8.31 1.30
N GLY A 156 -11.36 -8.94 2.46
CA GLY A 156 -11.19 -10.38 2.63
C GLY A 156 -12.17 -11.20 1.77
N ASP A 157 -13.45 -10.86 1.83
CA ASP A 157 -14.50 -11.51 1.03
C ASP A 157 -14.24 -11.37 -0.49
N ILE A 158 -13.71 -10.20 -0.92
CA ILE A 158 -13.34 -9.98 -2.33
C ILE A 158 -12.13 -10.83 -2.73
N VAL A 159 -11.10 -10.89 -1.89
CA VAL A 159 -9.89 -11.70 -2.16
C VAL A 159 -10.25 -13.18 -2.24
N GLU A 160 -11.10 -13.67 -1.33
CA GLU A 160 -11.61 -15.06 -1.38
C GLU A 160 -12.41 -15.34 -2.65
N GLU A 161 -13.30 -14.42 -3.08
CA GLU A 161 -14.09 -14.62 -4.31
C GLU A 161 -13.24 -14.54 -5.59
N VAL A 162 -12.20 -13.73 -5.59
CA VAL A 162 -11.24 -13.66 -6.72
C VAL A 162 -10.44 -14.95 -6.82
N ASP A 163 -10.05 -15.54 -5.70
CA ASP A 163 -9.32 -16.80 -5.57
C ASP A 163 -8.06 -16.85 -6.46
N SER A 164 -7.15 -15.90 -6.27
CA SER A 164 -5.91 -15.77 -7.05
C SER A 164 -4.71 -15.55 -6.15
N ALA A 165 -3.63 -16.28 -6.39
CA ALA A 165 -2.34 -16.05 -5.71
C ALA A 165 -1.76 -14.65 -6.00
N GLY A 166 -2.14 -14.03 -7.13
CA GLY A 166 -1.74 -12.69 -7.54
C GLY A 166 -2.50 -11.57 -6.83
N LEU A 167 -3.44 -11.87 -5.89
CA LEU A 167 -4.18 -10.87 -5.13
C LEU A 167 -3.96 -11.04 -3.63
N GLY A 168 -3.89 -9.93 -2.94
CA GLY A 168 -3.88 -9.83 -1.48
C GLY A 168 -4.48 -8.51 -1.03
N ILE A 169 -4.32 -8.21 0.24
CA ILE A 169 -4.82 -6.98 0.86
C ILE A 169 -3.62 -6.12 1.28
N LEU A 170 -3.69 -4.83 1.03
CA LEU A 170 -2.90 -3.85 1.75
C LEU A 170 -3.66 -3.51 3.04
N TYR A 171 -3.04 -3.83 4.17
CA TYR A 171 -3.59 -3.52 5.48
C TYR A 171 -3.02 -2.20 6.00
N ASP A 172 -3.71 -1.10 5.77
CA ASP A 172 -3.31 0.20 6.32
C ASP A 172 -3.87 0.37 7.74
N LEU A 173 -2.97 0.38 8.72
CA LEU A 173 -3.32 0.49 10.14
C LEU A 173 -3.93 1.86 10.47
N TYR A 174 -3.57 2.92 9.74
CA TYR A 174 -4.18 4.24 9.92
C TYR A 174 -5.63 4.24 9.42
N HIS A 175 -5.86 3.78 8.19
CA HIS A 175 -7.21 3.75 7.63
C HIS A 175 -8.13 2.83 8.43
N GLN A 176 -7.65 1.68 8.84
CA GLN A 176 -8.47 0.73 9.58
C GLN A 176 -8.68 1.13 11.04
N GLN A 177 -7.78 1.90 11.67
CA GLN A 177 -8.06 2.49 12.98
C GLN A 177 -9.24 3.45 12.92
N LEU A 178 -9.30 4.30 11.90
CA LEU A 178 -10.38 5.26 11.69
C LEU A 178 -11.71 4.59 11.29
N THR A 179 -11.67 3.40 10.69
CA THR A 179 -12.87 2.72 10.18
C THR A 179 -13.44 1.72 11.19
N GLU A 180 -12.66 0.76 11.65
CA GLU A 180 -13.17 -0.37 12.45
C GLU A 180 -12.35 -0.68 13.71
N GLY A 181 -11.15 -0.14 13.85
CA GLY A 181 -10.27 -0.42 14.98
C GLY A 181 -9.83 -1.89 15.07
N LYS A 182 -9.58 -2.40 16.30
CA LYS A 182 -9.23 -3.80 16.57
C LYS A 182 -8.04 -4.30 15.73
N LEU A 183 -7.03 -3.46 15.54
CA LEU A 183 -5.96 -3.67 14.56
C LEU A 183 -5.25 -5.04 14.71
N ILE A 184 -4.87 -5.44 15.94
CA ILE A 184 -4.19 -6.73 16.17
C ILE A 184 -5.11 -7.91 15.83
N ASN A 185 -6.41 -7.83 16.16
CA ASN A 185 -7.35 -8.89 15.83
C ASN A 185 -7.53 -9.04 14.32
N ASN A 186 -7.65 -7.92 13.59
CA ASN A 186 -7.77 -7.91 12.14
C ASN A 186 -6.47 -8.39 11.46
N LEU A 187 -5.31 -8.03 11.99
CA LEU A 187 -4.02 -8.57 11.54
C LEU A 187 -4.03 -10.11 11.57
N HIS A 188 -4.36 -10.71 12.72
CA HIS A 188 -4.37 -12.16 12.85
C HIS A 188 -5.43 -12.84 11.98
N ARG A 189 -6.62 -12.25 11.89
CA ARG A 189 -7.72 -12.79 11.11
C ARG A 189 -7.42 -12.86 9.62
N HIS A 190 -6.79 -11.81 9.09
CA HIS A 190 -6.55 -11.64 7.65
C HIS A 190 -5.09 -11.88 7.25
N LEU A 191 -4.24 -12.37 8.15
CA LEU A 191 -2.80 -12.51 7.91
C LEU A 191 -2.47 -13.25 6.60
N HIS A 192 -3.20 -14.31 6.30
CA HIS A 192 -3.01 -15.13 5.09
C HIS A 192 -3.34 -14.38 3.80
N GLN A 193 -4.15 -13.32 3.88
CA GLN A 193 -4.54 -12.47 2.76
C GLN A 193 -3.67 -11.21 2.65
N ILE A 194 -3.02 -10.78 3.74
CA ILE A 194 -2.22 -9.55 3.77
C ILE A 194 -0.96 -9.72 2.91
N GLY A 195 -0.80 -8.84 1.92
CA GLY A 195 0.39 -8.76 1.06
C GLY A 195 1.29 -7.57 1.39
N HIS A 196 0.73 -6.50 1.94
CA HIS A 196 1.44 -5.28 2.35
C HIS A 196 0.78 -4.63 3.55
N ILE A 197 1.53 -3.84 4.32
CA ILE A 197 1.02 -3.10 5.49
C ILE A 197 1.45 -1.64 5.36
N HIS A 198 0.54 -0.69 5.64
CA HIS A 198 0.85 0.72 5.80
C HIS A 198 0.61 1.21 7.23
N THR A 199 1.28 2.30 7.61
CA THR A 199 1.20 2.91 8.93
C THR A 199 1.25 4.43 8.85
N ALA A 200 0.42 5.08 9.68
CA ALA A 200 0.51 6.51 10.00
C ALA A 200 -0.10 6.79 11.36
N GLY A 201 0.32 7.85 12.02
CA GLY A 201 -0.23 8.26 13.32
C GLY A 201 -1.66 8.76 13.23
N VAL A 202 -2.49 8.38 14.20
CA VAL A 202 -3.85 8.89 14.40
C VAL A 202 -3.84 9.79 15.64
N PRO A 203 -4.46 10.98 15.58
CA PRO A 203 -5.06 11.63 14.43
C PRO A 203 -4.04 12.28 13.49
N GLY A 204 -4.47 12.69 12.29
CA GLY A 204 -3.77 13.62 11.41
C GLY A 204 -2.83 13.00 10.38
N ARG A 205 -2.60 11.67 10.41
CA ARG A 205 -1.71 10.95 9.48
C ARG A 205 -0.26 11.44 9.58
N HIS A 206 0.22 11.60 10.83
CA HIS A 206 1.55 12.10 11.19
C HIS A 206 2.44 11.00 11.78
N GLU A 207 3.43 11.38 12.59
CA GLU A 207 4.38 10.49 13.25
C GLU A 207 3.69 9.38 14.05
N LEU A 208 4.34 8.22 14.13
CA LEU A 208 3.80 7.06 14.84
C LEU A 208 3.89 7.20 16.36
N LEU A 209 4.94 7.86 16.87
CA LEU A 209 5.09 8.14 18.30
C LEU A 209 4.14 9.26 18.72
N GLY A 210 3.39 9.03 19.80
CA GLY A 210 2.36 9.98 20.24
C GLY A 210 1.01 9.80 19.57
N SER A 211 0.88 8.83 18.69
CA SER A 211 -0.40 8.40 18.09
C SER A 211 -1.33 7.79 19.16
N GLU A 212 -2.63 7.77 18.87
CA GLU A 212 -3.61 6.97 19.63
C GLU A 212 -3.31 5.46 19.57
N ASN A 213 -2.61 5.02 18.52
CA ASN A 213 -2.17 3.65 18.38
C ASN A 213 -0.83 3.40 19.10
N ASP A 214 -0.74 2.32 19.86
CA ASP A 214 0.56 1.83 20.38
C ASP A 214 1.32 1.10 19.26
N TYR A 215 2.09 1.85 18.47
CA TYR A 215 2.86 1.29 17.37
C TYR A 215 3.97 0.33 17.81
N ALA A 216 4.53 0.48 19.00
CA ALA A 216 5.48 -0.50 19.53
C ALA A 216 4.81 -1.86 19.77
N ALA A 217 3.57 -1.87 20.29
CA ALA A 217 2.79 -3.11 20.44
C ALA A 217 2.37 -3.68 19.08
N LEU A 218 1.96 -2.82 18.13
CA LEU A 218 1.60 -3.24 16.77
C LEU A 218 2.78 -3.88 16.03
N PHE A 219 3.98 -3.29 16.09
CA PHE A 219 5.19 -3.84 15.47
C PHE A 219 5.58 -5.18 16.08
N ARG A 220 5.48 -5.33 17.42
CA ARG A 220 5.67 -6.64 18.06
C ARG A 220 4.64 -7.68 17.59
N ALA A 221 3.38 -7.30 17.43
CA ALA A 221 2.34 -8.20 16.94
C ALA A 221 2.58 -8.61 15.47
N ILE A 222 3.00 -7.68 14.61
CA ILE A 222 3.36 -7.97 13.22
C ILE A 222 4.55 -8.93 13.17
N ASP A 223 5.59 -8.70 13.95
CA ASP A 223 6.77 -9.58 14.03
C ASP A 223 6.39 -10.99 14.50
N ALA A 224 5.62 -11.08 15.59
CA ALA A 224 5.16 -12.34 16.14
C ALA A 224 4.20 -13.12 15.23
N SER A 225 3.51 -12.43 14.30
CA SER A 225 2.59 -13.06 13.35
C SER A 225 3.29 -13.88 12.27
N GLY A 226 4.60 -13.67 12.06
CA GLY A 226 5.35 -14.27 10.95
C GLY A 226 5.18 -13.54 9.62
N TYR A 227 4.59 -12.35 9.60
CA TYR A 227 4.55 -11.51 8.41
C TYR A 227 5.96 -11.15 7.93
N ASN A 228 6.27 -11.43 6.66
CA ASN A 228 7.61 -11.26 6.10
C ASN A 228 7.73 -10.10 5.09
N GLY A 229 6.63 -9.41 4.80
CA GLY A 229 6.59 -8.25 3.90
C GLY A 229 7.15 -6.99 4.54
N TYR A 230 7.00 -5.89 3.83
CA TYR A 230 7.34 -4.56 4.33
C TYR A 230 6.15 -3.91 5.06
N VAL A 231 6.48 -3.02 5.99
CA VAL A 231 5.53 -2.12 6.65
C VAL A 231 5.87 -0.71 6.22
N GLY A 232 5.02 -0.13 5.39
CA GLY A 232 5.21 1.19 4.80
C GLY A 232 4.88 2.33 5.76
N LEU A 233 5.78 3.29 5.83
CA LEU A 233 5.59 4.54 6.57
C LEU A 233 4.95 5.54 5.61
N GLU A 234 3.63 5.68 5.68
CA GLU A 234 2.85 6.54 4.79
C GLU A 234 2.21 7.70 5.56
N PHE A 235 3.04 8.53 6.16
CA PHE A 235 2.61 9.66 6.97
C PHE A 235 3.30 10.97 6.58
N ARG A 236 2.72 12.11 7.00
CA ARG A 236 3.28 13.44 6.77
C ARG A 236 4.06 13.89 7.98
N PRO A 237 5.39 14.02 7.89
CA PRO A 237 6.23 14.49 8.98
C PRO A 237 5.86 15.92 9.42
N THR A 238 5.81 16.16 10.72
CA THR A 238 5.59 17.49 11.32
C THR A 238 6.81 18.01 12.06
N ILE A 239 7.75 17.12 12.42
CA ILE A 239 8.98 17.44 13.14
C ILE A 239 10.22 17.42 12.25
N GLY A 240 10.03 17.38 10.93
CA GLY A 240 11.07 17.15 9.93
C GLY A 240 11.27 15.68 9.61
N GLU A 241 11.60 15.37 8.36
CA GLU A 241 11.63 14.02 7.80
C GLU A 241 12.63 13.11 8.50
N GLU A 242 13.88 13.57 8.68
CA GLU A 242 14.94 12.80 9.33
C GLU A 242 14.62 12.53 10.81
N ALA A 243 14.05 13.50 11.52
CA ALA A 243 13.67 13.34 12.92
C ALA A 243 12.50 12.35 13.07
N ALA A 244 11.51 12.44 12.19
CA ALA A 244 10.35 11.54 12.19
C ALA A 244 10.75 10.09 11.88
N LEU A 245 11.64 9.88 10.91
CA LEU A 245 12.18 8.57 10.59
C LEU A 245 13.05 8.01 11.71
N ALA A 246 13.94 8.81 12.29
CA ALA A 246 14.76 8.39 13.44
C ALA A 246 13.88 8.01 14.64
N GLN A 247 12.83 8.79 14.93
CA GLN A 247 11.86 8.50 15.98
C GLN A 247 11.14 7.15 15.73
N THR A 248 10.75 6.88 14.49
CA THR A 248 10.07 5.61 14.14
C THR A 248 10.94 4.40 14.44
N LEU A 249 12.25 4.47 14.19
CA LEU A 249 13.17 3.36 14.49
C LEU A 249 13.23 3.02 15.99
N THR A 250 12.97 3.99 16.88
CA THR A 250 12.93 3.72 18.34
C THR A 250 11.75 2.85 18.76
N LEU A 251 10.71 2.72 17.92
CA LEU A 251 9.55 1.87 18.19
C LEU A 251 9.78 0.38 17.90
N LEU A 252 10.90 0.07 17.26
CA LEU A 252 11.24 -1.33 16.96
C LEU A 252 11.84 -2.07 18.17
N GLY A 253 12.28 -1.39 19.25
CA GLY A 253 12.82 -1.96 20.48
C GLY A 253 14.31 -2.01 20.50
#